data_0e02703b831a722152d355be471084ce
#
_entry.id   0e02703b831a722152d355be471084ce
#
_cell.length_a   1.000
_cell.length_b   1.000
_cell.length_c   1.000
_cell.angle_alpha   90.00
_cell.angle_beta   90.00
_cell.angle_gamma   90.00
#
_symmetry.space_group_name_H-M   'P 1'
#
loop_
_entity.id
_entity.type
_entity.pdbx_description
1 polymer ?
#
loop_
_entity_poly.entity_id
_entity_poly.type
_entity_poly.pdbx_seq_one_letter_code
_entity_poly.pdbx_strand_id
1 'polypeptide(L)'
;MKKPLLLLLCLFTVIGYAKDPHIKAGYALIERVTPGYGKQIKLQLIDPANGEDVYEISSEKGKVLLKGNNAIALSTAFNQYLKYTCNAHVSWLGNQLNFPENLPLPQKTIRNTINGKYRVYMNYCTVSYTAAYWDWERWQREIDFMAMNSINMPLATVGLEAVWYNTLLKHRFTDE
;
A
#
# COMPACT_ATOMS: atom_id res chain seq x y z
N MET A 1 27.33 33.04 -51.71
CA MET A 1 27.21 31.69 -51.21
C MET A 1 26.78 31.78 -49.75
N LYS A 2 25.48 31.52 -49.44
CA LYS A 2 24.91 31.54 -48.09
C LYS A 2 24.96 30.12 -47.53
N LYS A 3 25.69 29.90 -46.42
CA LYS A 3 25.74 28.61 -45.72
C LYS A 3 24.46 28.41 -44.90
N PRO A 4 23.76 27.30 -45.01
CA PRO A 4 22.63 27.02 -44.12
C PRO A 4 23.15 26.61 -42.75
N LEU A 5 22.71 27.33 -41.72
CA LEU A 5 22.93 27.00 -40.30
C LEU A 5 22.02 25.84 -39.94
N LEU A 6 22.61 24.66 -39.79
CA LEU A 6 21.89 23.46 -39.38
C LEU A 6 21.64 23.57 -37.87
N LEU A 7 20.40 23.93 -37.48
CA LEU A 7 19.96 23.98 -36.08
C LEU A 7 19.68 22.54 -35.62
N LEU A 8 20.65 21.94 -34.94
CA LEU A 8 20.49 20.62 -34.32
C LEU A 8 19.61 20.76 -33.06
N LEU A 9 18.31 20.51 -33.22
CA LEU A 9 17.34 20.50 -32.13
C LEU A 9 17.54 19.19 -31.34
N CYS A 10 18.36 19.24 -30.29
CA CYS A 10 18.45 18.13 -29.32
C CYS A 10 17.12 18.06 -28.54
N LEU A 11 16.21 17.22 -28.99
CA LEU A 11 15.07 16.79 -28.17
C LEU A 11 15.60 15.96 -26.97
N PHE A 12 15.85 16.62 -25.87
CA PHE A 12 15.96 15.92 -24.59
C PHE A 12 14.56 15.40 -24.23
N THR A 13 14.26 14.17 -24.64
CA THR A 13 13.16 13.42 -24.04
C THR A 13 13.52 13.15 -22.58
N VAL A 14 13.05 14.00 -21.69
CA VAL A 14 13.02 13.70 -20.26
C VAL A 14 12.02 12.55 -20.11
N ILE A 15 12.51 11.31 -20.19
CA ILE A 15 11.76 10.14 -19.76
C ILE A 15 11.66 10.30 -18.25
N GLY A 16 10.58 10.94 -17.79
CA GLY A 16 10.22 10.93 -16.39
C GLY A 16 9.93 9.48 -16.03
N TYR A 17 10.86 8.85 -15.33
CA TYR A 17 10.61 7.55 -14.69
C TYR A 17 9.45 7.76 -13.71
N ALA A 18 8.22 7.51 -14.17
CA ALA A 18 7.10 7.40 -13.27
C ALA A 18 7.43 6.29 -12.28
N LYS A 19 7.52 6.61 -11.00
CA LYS A 19 7.76 5.59 -9.98
C LYS A 19 6.68 4.52 -10.12
N ASP A 20 7.10 3.27 -10.12
CA ASP A 20 6.21 2.12 -10.18
C ASP A 20 5.01 2.30 -9.21
N PRO A 21 3.77 2.04 -9.63
CA PRO A 21 2.58 2.29 -8.81
C PRO A 21 2.60 1.52 -7.48
N HIS A 22 3.19 0.33 -7.43
CA HIS A 22 3.34 -0.43 -6.20
C HIS A 22 4.30 0.25 -5.22
N ILE A 23 5.42 0.76 -5.71
CA ILE A 23 6.38 1.53 -4.91
C ILE A 23 5.74 2.84 -4.41
N LYS A 24 5.00 3.53 -5.28
CA LYS A 24 4.29 4.75 -4.89
C LYS A 24 3.28 4.50 -3.78
N ALA A 25 2.46 3.45 -3.92
CA ALA A 25 1.47 3.05 -2.92
C ALA A 25 2.12 2.67 -1.60
N GLY A 26 3.22 1.90 -1.63
CA GLY A 26 3.98 1.52 -0.44
C GLY A 26 4.51 2.72 0.33
N TYR A 27 5.15 3.69 -0.34
CA TYR A 27 5.61 4.91 0.32
C TYR A 27 4.46 5.76 0.87
N ALA A 28 3.34 5.87 0.15
CA ALA A 28 2.18 6.61 0.61
C ALA A 28 1.58 5.99 1.89
N LEU A 29 1.52 4.66 1.99
CA LEU A 29 1.09 3.97 3.20
C LEU A 29 2.08 4.22 4.35
N ILE A 30 3.39 4.06 4.13
CA ILE A 30 4.42 4.31 5.14
C ILE A 30 4.30 5.72 5.70
N GLU A 31 4.11 6.71 4.84
CA GLU A 31 4.01 8.11 5.27
C GLU A 31 2.73 8.38 6.07
N ARG A 32 1.61 7.71 5.79
CA ARG A 32 0.39 7.82 6.60
C ARG A 32 0.52 7.15 7.96
N VAL A 33 1.20 6.00 8.00
CA VAL A 33 1.35 5.24 9.25
C VAL A 33 2.46 5.80 10.15
N THR A 34 3.58 6.21 9.53
CA THR A 34 4.77 6.73 10.23
C THR A 34 5.30 7.98 9.54
N PRO A 35 4.63 9.14 9.74
CA PRO A 35 5.01 10.38 9.08
C PRO A 35 6.48 10.75 9.28
N GLY A 36 7.17 11.09 8.18
CA GLY A 36 8.58 11.52 8.18
C GLY A 36 9.63 10.41 8.20
N TYR A 37 9.25 9.15 8.49
CA TYR A 37 10.18 8.03 8.52
C TYR A 37 10.47 7.40 7.16
N GLY A 38 9.66 7.69 6.14
CA GLY A 38 9.84 7.14 4.79
C GLY A 38 11.23 7.37 4.18
N LYS A 39 11.95 8.42 4.60
CA LYS A 39 13.32 8.73 4.15
C LYS A 39 14.36 7.69 4.58
N GLN A 40 14.10 6.96 5.66
CA GLN A 40 14.97 5.93 6.23
C GLN A 40 14.65 4.54 5.67
N ILE A 41 13.62 4.43 4.85
CA ILE A 41 13.15 3.17 4.25
C ILE A 41 13.35 3.22 2.75
N LYS A 42 13.90 2.15 2.19
CA LYS A 42 13.98 1.91 0.75
C LYS A 42 13.03 0.79 0.37
N LEU A 43 12.20 1.02 -0.65
CA LEU A 43 11.32 0.00 -1.23
C LEU A 43 11.88 -0.52 -2.54
N GLN A 44 11.76 -1.82 -2.78
CA GLN A 44 12.21 -2.47 -4.00
C GLN A 44 11.24 -3.58 -4.40
N LEU A 45 10.93 -3.67 -5.69
CA LEU A 45 10.18 -4.81 -6.22
C LEU A 45 11.10 -6.01 -6.45
N ILE A 46 10.55 -7.20 -6.23
CA ILE A 46 11.18 -8.49 -6.50
C ILE A 46 10.14 -9.40 -7.17
N ASP A 47 10.59 -10.47 -7.80
CA ASP A 47 9.69 -11.44 -8.42
C ASP A 47 8.94 -12.25 -7.36
N PRO A 48 7.69 -12.68 -7.66
CA PRO A 48 6.94 -13.58 -6.79
C PRO A 48 7.65 -14.93 -6.65
N ALA A 49 7.40 -15.64 -5.57
CA ALA A 49 7.96 -16.96 -5.33
C ALA A 49 6.90 -18.05 -5.61
N ASN A 50 7.10 -18.86 -6.64
CA ASN A 50 6.17 -19.94 -7.03
C ASN A 50 4.72 -19.48 -7.24
N GLY A 51 4.54 -18.23 -7.73
CA GLY A 51 3.21 -17.65 -7.94
C GLY A 51 2.55 -17.11 -6.67
N GLU A 52 3.24 -17.14 -5.55
CA GLU A 52 2.79 -16.56 -4.27
C GLU A 52 3.46 -15.22 -3.99
N ASP A 53 2.79 -14.38 -3.20
CA ASP A 53 3.36 -13.14 -2.73
C ASP A 53 4.55 -13.41 -1.81
N VAL A 54 5.60 -12.60 -1.95
CA VAL A 54 6.82 -12.71 -1.16
C VAL A 54 7.27 -11.35 -0.68
N TYR A 55 7.81 -11.32 0.54
CA TYR A 55 8.47 -10.13 1.06
C TYR A 55 9.83 -10.45 1.66
N GLU A 56 10.68 -9.42 1.69
CA GLU A 56 12.00 -9.48 2.32
C GLU A 56 12.25 -8.19 3.12
N ILE A 57 12.85 -8.36 4.29
CA ILE A 57 13.23 -7.28 5.19
C ILE A 57 14.74 -7.40 5.44
N SER A 58 15.47 -6.34 5.13
CA SER A 58 16.92 -6.28 5.29
C SER A 58 17.38 -4.83 5.52
N SER A 59 18.65 -4.58 5.53
CA SER A 59 19.22 -3.23 5.54
C SER A 59 20.23 -3.05 4.42
N GLU A 60 20.30 -1.84 3.87
CA GLU A 60 21.25 -1.46 2.84
C GLU A 60 21.72 -0.01 3.07
N LYS A 61 23.04 0.19 3.13
CA LYS A 61 23.65 1.54 3.25
C LYS A 61 23.02 2.40 4.35
N GLY A 62 22.79 1.80 5.52
CA GLY A 62 22.26 2.50 6.68
C GLY A 62 20.75 2.77 6.64
N LYS A 63 20.03 2.20 5.67
CA LYS A 63 18.57 2.29 5.57
C LYS A 63 17.93 0.92 5.69
N VAL A 64 16.70 0.90 6.16
CA VAL A 64 15.84 -0.28 6.10
C VAL A 64 15.48 -0.54 4.64
N LEU A 65 15.67 -1.78 4.17
CA LEU A 65 15.31 -2.22 2.84
C LEU A 65 14.16 -3.21 2.92
N LEU A 66 13.00 -2.79 2.42
CA LEU A 66 11.80 -3.63 2.32
C LEU A 66 11.59 -3.99 0.86
N LYS A 67 11.47 -5.29 0.59
CA LYS A 67 11.21 -5.80 -0.75
C LYS A 67 9.90 -6.57 -0.77
N GLY A 68 9.21 -6.54 -1.90
CA GLY A 68 7.96 -7.28 -2.13
C GLY A 68 7.64 -7.33 -3.61
N ASN A 69 6.82 -8.29 -4.04
CA ASN A 69 6.45 -8.41 -5.45
C ASN A 69 5.30 -7.48 -5.86
N ASN A 70 4.62 -6.87 -4.89
CA ASN A 70 3.54 -5.89 -5.12
C ASN A 70 3.36 -4.99 -3.89
N ALA A 71 2.43 -4.03 -3.97
CA ALA A 71 2.18 -3.07 -2.90
C ALA A 71 1.75 -3.74 -1.58
N ILE A 72 0.98 -4.81 -1.64
CA ILE A 72 0.52 -5.54 -0.45
C ILE A 72 1.70 -6.25 0.22
N ALA A 73 2.55 -6.93 -0.56
CA ALA A 73 3.76 -7.57 -0.03
C ALA A 73 4.73 -6.55 0.59
N LEU A 74 4.89 -5.36 -0.02
CA LEU A 74 5.67 -4.26 0.56
C LEU A 74 5.05 -3.76 1.87
N SER A 75 3.73 -3.60 1.94
CA SER A 75 3.01 -3.18 3.14
C SER A 75 3.08 -4.22 4.24
N THR A 76 3.03 -5.51 3.87
CA THR A 76 3.25 -6.63 4.79
C THR A 76 4.67 -6.63 5.34
N ALA A 77 5.67 -6.43 4.48
CA ALA A 77 7.07 -6.28 4.94
C ALA A 77 7.22 -5.17 5.96
N PHE A 78 6.58 -4.02 5.70
CA PHE A 78 6.59 -2.89 6.63
C PHE A 78 5.94 -3.23 7.97
N ASN A 79 4.78 -3.87 7.99
CA ASN A 79 4.13 -4.30 9.22
C ASN A 79 4.99 -5.29 10.03
N GLN A 80 5.60 -6.28 9.35
CA GLN A 80 6.47 -7.24 9.99
C GLN A 80 7.74 -6.58 10.55
N TYR A 81 8.29 -5.60 9.83
CA TYR A 81 9.39 -4.78 10.29
C TYR A 81 9.02 -3.99 11.56
N LEU A 82 7.87 -3.32 11.58
CA LEU A 82 7.38 -2.63 12.77
C LEU A 82 7.25 -3.57 13.96
N LYS A 83 6.62 -4.73 13.77
CA LYS A 83 6.36 -5.70 14.86
C LYS A 83 7.64 -6.29 15.44
N TYR A 84 8.54 -6.78 14.59
CA TYR A 84 9.63 -7.65 15.04
C TYR A 84 11.00 -6.96 15.10
N THR A 85 11.13 -5.77 14.54
CA THR A 85 12.36 -4.99 14.61
C THR A 85 12.18 -3.73 15.46
N CYS A 86 11.04 -3.05 15.31
CA CYS A 86 10.78 -1.82 16.07
C CYS A 86 10.02 -2.06 17.39
N ASN A 87 9.51 -3.28 17.66
CA ASN A 87 8.60 -3.57 18.77
C ASN A 87 7.40 -2.63 18.80
N ALA A 88 6.88 -2.31 17.63
CA ALA A 88 5.78 -1.39 17.41
C ALA A 88 4.66 -2.08 16.62
N HIS A 89 3.42 -1.62 16.77
CA HIS A 89 2.33 -2.20 15.99
C HIS A 89 1.22 -1.21 15.69
N VAL A 90 0.50 -1.52 14.63
CA VAL A 90 -0.77 -0.92 14.24
C VAL A 90 -1.87 -1.93 14.49
N SER A 91 -2.89 -1.55 15.22
CA SER A 91 -4.04 -2.41 15.50
C SER A 91 -5.36 -1.66 15.35
N TRP A 92 -6.46 -2.43 15.33
CA TRP A 92 -7.80 -1.86 15.28
C TRP A 92 -8.12 -0.95 16.46
N LEU A 93 -7.64 -1.33 17.65
CA LEU A 93 -7.91 -0.63 18.90
C LEU A 93 -6.97 0.56 19.15
N GLY A 94 -5.87 0.63 18.44
CA GLY A 94 -4.89 1.71 18.58
C GLY A 94 -3.52 1.35 18.02
N ASN A 95 -2.70 2.35 17.86
CA ASN A 95 -1.34 2.21 17.37
C ASN A 95 -0.37 2.39 18.53
N GLN A 96 0.71 1.60 18.53
CA GLN A 96 1.84 1.76 19.43
C GLN A 96 3.10 1.90 18.56
N LEU A 97 3.46 3.15 18.27
CA LEU A 97 4.48 3.52 17.29
C LEU A 97 5.61 4.33 17.96
N ASN A 98 6.02 3.88 19.16
CA ASN A 98 7.10 4.52 19.89
C ASN A 98 8.45 3.90 19.49
N PHE A 99 9.17 4.52 18.59
CA PHE A 99 10.50 4.16 18.18
C PHE A 99 11.42 5.39 18.09
N PRO A 100 12.76 5.19 18.14
CA PRO A 100 13.72 6.29 18.13
C PRO A 100 13.69 7.06 16.80
N GLU A 101 14.26 8.27 16.81
CA GLU A 101 14.39 9.10 15.61
C GLU A 101 15.04 8.36 14.45
N ASN A 102 16.06 7.53 14.74
CA ASN A 102 16.68 6.64 13.76
C ASN A 102 16.04 5.25 13.88
N LEU A 103 15.44 4.79 12.80
CA LEU A 103 14.81 3.47 12.75
C LEU A 103 15.83 2.36 12.99
N PRO A 104 15.53 1.36 13.86
CA PRO A 104 16.42 0.24 14.10
C PRO A 104 16.64 -0.58 12.82
N LEU A 105 17.88 -0.90 12.53
CA LEU A 105 18.23 -1.70 11.36
C LEU A 105 18.01 -3.20 11.65
N PRO A 106 17.40 -3.95 10.70
CA PRO A 106 17.31 -5.40 10.79
C PRO A 106 18.70 -6.03 10.93
N GLN A 107 18.90 -6.89 11.92
CA GLN A 107 20.19 -7.56 12.18
C GLN A 107 20.47 -8.69 11.17
N LYS A 108 19.42 -9.25 10.57
CA LYS A 108 19.51 -10.31 9.56
C LYS A 108 18.43 -10.09 8.49
N THR A 109 18.68 -10.62 7.32
CA THR A 109 17.66 -10.68 6.26
C THR A 109 16.58 -11.68 6.65
N ILE A 110 15.33 -11.24 6.56
CA ILE A 110 14.13 -12.05 6.75
C ILE A 110 13.43 -12.12 5.40
N ARG A 111 13.17 -13.31 4.89
CA ARG A 111 12.40 -13.53 3.67
C ARG A 111 11.32 -14.56 3.93
N ASN A 112 10.08 -14.21 3.59
CA ASN A 112 8.94 -15.10 3.75
C ASN A 112 7.99 -15.01 2.57
N THR A 113 7.34 -16.13 2.28
CA THR A 113 6.21 -16.22 1.36
C THR A 113 4.92 -15.95 2.13
N ILE A 114 3.99 -15.22 1.52
CA ILE A 114 2.68 -14.95 2.09
C ILE A 114 1.74 -16.06 1.60
N ASN A 115 1.38 -16.96 2.51
CA ASN A 115 0.56 -18.11 2.18
C ASN A 115 -0.87 -17.72 1.79
N GLY A 116 -1.42 -18.45 0.84
CA GLY A 116 -2.78 -18.30 0.36
C GLY A 116 -2.91 -17.25 -0.75
N LYS A 117 -3.36 -17.70 -1.91
CA LYS A 117 -3.61 -16.83 -3.08
C LYS A 117 -4.67 -15.78 -2.82
N TYR A 118 -5.71 -16.14 -2.08
CA TYR A 118 -6.83 -15.25 -1.72
C TYR A 118 -6.89 -15.09 -0.20
N ARG A 119 -6.70 -13.88 0.26
CA ARG A 119 -6.71 -13.51 1.68
C ARG A 119 -7.87 -12.55 1.89
N VAL A 120 -9.00 -13.15 2.25
CA VAL A 120 -10.30 -12.47 2.34
C VAL A 120 -10.45 -11.76 3.68
N TYR A 121 -11.07 -10.61 3.65
CA TYR A 121 -11.41 -9.83 4.83
C TYR A 121 -12.73 -9.11 4.65
N MET A 122 -13.38 -8.79 5.77
CA MET A 122 -14.73 -8.24 5.88
C MET A 122 -15.81 -9.24 5.47
N ASN A 123 -17.01 -9.01 5.94
CA ASN A 123 -18.21 -9.75 5.57
C ASN A 123 -19.30 -8.77 5.11
N TYR A 124 -20.35 -9.27 4.54
CA TYR A 124 -21.45 -8.45 4.01
C TYR A 124 -22.17 -7.60 5.06
N CYS A 125 -22.12 -7.99 6.34
CA CYS A 125 -22.75 -7.23 7.42
C CYS A 125 -21.95 -6.00 7.83
N THR A 126 -20.63 -5.99 7.61
CA THR A 126 -19.71 -4.97 8.14
C THR A 126 -20.12 -3.56 7.77
N VAL A 127 -20.60 -3.33 6.53
CA VAL A 127 -21.00 -2.01 6.03
C VAL A 127 -22.18 -1.45 6.82
N SER A 128 -23.17 -2.28 7.16
CA SER A 128 -24.38 -1.84 7.89
C SER A 128 -24.22 -1.77 9.41
N TYR A 129 -23.11 -2.26 9.96
CA TYR A 129 -22.83 -2.25 11.40
C TYR A 129 -21.60 -1.40 11.71
N THR A 130 -20.43 -2.01 11.64
CA THR A 130 -19.18 -1.37 12.07
C THR A 130 -18.79 -0.21 11.18
N ALA A 131 -19.02 -0.32 9.87
CA ALA A 131 -18.58 0.66 8.89
C ALA A 131 -19.67 1.66 8.47
N ALA A 132 -20.88 1.59 9.05
CA ALA A 132 -22.03 2.38 8.62
C ALA A 132 -21.79 3.91 8.63
N TYR A 133 -20.94 4.38 9.53
CA TYR A 133 -20.64 5.79 9.71
C TYR A 133 -19.16 6.14 9.45
N TRP A 134 -18.42 5.25 8.78
CA TRP A 134 -17.03 5.54 8.46
C TRP A 134 -16.93 6.57 7.35
N ASP A 135 -16.19 7.62 7.62
CA ASP A 135 -15.75 8.59 6.63
C ASP A 135 -14.56 8.04 5.81
N TRP A 136 -14.08 8.84 4.87
CA TRP A 136 -12.95 8.45 4.03
C TRP A 136 -11.67 8.23 4.85
N GLU A 137 -11.40 9.04 5.86
CA GLU A 137 -10.20 8.91 6.69
C GLU A 137 -10.20 7.56 7.42
N ARG A 138 -11.33 7.16 7.98
CA ARG A 138 -11.47 5.85 8.62
C ARG A 138 -11.37 4.70 7.62
N TRP A 139 -11.95 4.84 6.43
CA TRP A 139 -11.82 3.85 5.36
C TRP A 139 -10.37 3.72 4.88
N GLN A 140 -9.65 4.83 4.70
CA GLN A 140 -8.24 4.83 4.31
C GLN A 140 -7.38 4.08 5.34
N ARG A 141 -7.62 4.33 6.63
CA ARG A 141 -6.95 3.59 7.71
C ARG A 141 -7.23 2.09 7.64
N GLU A 142 -8.45 1.68 7.33
CA GLU A 142 -8.82 0.28 7.20
C GLU A 142 -8.14 -0.38 5.99
N ILE A 143 -8.08 0.31 4.87
CA ILE A 143 -7.38 -0.15 3.66
C ILE A 143 -5.88 -0.34 3.95
N ASP A 144 -5.26 0.61 4.64
CA ASP A 144 -3.86 0.49 5.05
C ASP A 144 -3.66 -0.69 6.01
N PHE A 145 -4.56 -0.87 6.98
CA PHE A 145 -4.54 -2.01 7.89
C PHE A 145 -4.67 -3.34 7.14
N MET A 146 -5.59 -3.44 6.18
CA MET A 146 -5.74 -4.62 5.33
C MET A 146 -4.46 -4.92 4.55
N ALA A 147 -3.87 -3.93 3.89
CA ALA A 147 -2.63 -4.09 3.12
C ALA A 147 -1.46 -4.53 4.02
N MET A 148 -1.33 -3.94 5.20
CA MET A 148 -0.30 -4.31 6.20
C MET A 148 -0.49 -5.73 6.74
N ASN A 149 -1.70 -6.26 6.74
CA ASN A 149 -2.03 -7.62 7.17
C ASN A 149 -2.21 -8.61 6.00
N SER A 150 -1.63 -8.28 4.85
CA SER A 150 -1.59 -9.14 3.65
C SER A 150 -2.94 -9.38 2.98
N ILE A 151 -3.99 -8.68 3.33
CA ILE A 151 -5.31 -8.86 2.73
C ILE A 151 -5.27 -8.34 1.29
N ASN A 152 -5.66 -9.20 0.34
CA ASN A 152 -5.70 -8.87 -1.08
C ASN A 152 -7.09 -9.02 -1.71
N MET A 153 -8.08 -9.43 -0.92
CA MET A 153 -9.44 -9.67 -1.38
C MET A 153 -10.47 -9.22 -0.33
N PRO A 154 -10.56 -7.91 -0.05
CA PRO A 154 -11.62 -7.42 0.83
C PRO A 154 -12.98 -7.50 0.13
N LEU A 155 -14.03 -7.82 0.89
CA LEU A 155 -15.39 -7.75 0.40
C LEU A 155 -15.85 -6.28 0.36
N ALA A 156 -15.87 -5.71 -0.84
CA ALA A 156 -16.29 -4.32 -1.06
C ALA A 156 -17.81 -4.26 -1.29
N THR A 157 -18.56 -4.14 -0.22
CA THR A 157 -20.03 -4.00 -0.27
C THR A 157 -20.49 -2.54 -0.25
N VAL A 158 -19.57 -1.60 -0.21
CA VAL A 158 -19.84 -0.16 -0.20
C VAL A 158 -20.33 0.29 -1.56
N GLY A 159 -21.39 1.13 -1.57
CA GLY A 159 -21.97 1.68 -2.79
C GLY A 159 -23.10 0.83 -3.40
N LEU A 160 -23.58 -0.20 -2.70
CA LEU A 160 -24.76 -0.96 -3.12
C LEU A 160 -26.01 -0.08 -3.20
N GLU A 161 -26.13 0.93 -2.34
CA GLU A 161 -27.21 1.90 -2.34
C GLU A 161 -27.29 2.64 -3.69
N ALA A 162 -26.16 3.06 -4.24
CA ALA A 162 -26.12 3.71 -5.55
C ALA A 162 -26.55 2.76 -6.67
N VAL A 163 -26.19 1.49 -6.59
CA VAL A 163 -26.62 0.45 -7.55
C VAL A 163 -28.14 0.23 -7.45
N TRP A 164 -28.68 0.10 -6.24
CA TRP A 164 -30.10 -0.04 -6.01
C TRP A 164 -30.86 1.18 -6.50
N TYR A 165 -30.47 2.38 -6.11
CA TYR A 165 -31.09 3.62 -6.54
C TYR A 165 -31.16 3.72 -8.07
N ASN A 166 -30.04 3.56 -8.75
CA ASN A 166 -30.01 3.61 -10.22
C ASN A 166 -30.85 2.51 -10.89
N THR A 167 -30.95 1.34 -10.26
CA THR A 167 -31.76 0.23 -10.75
C THR A 167 -33.24 0.56 -10.61
N LEU A 168 -33.64 1.04 -9.44
CA LEU A 168 -35.04 1.42 -9.17
C LEU A 168 -35.54 2.51 -10.11
N LEU A 169 -34.74 3.54 -10.37
CA LEU A 169 -35.06 4.58 -11.33
C LEU A 169 -35.32 4.01 -12.74
N LYS A 170 -34.58 3.00 -13.19
CA LYS A 170 -34.82 2.32 -14.46
C LYS A 170 -36.16 1.58 -14.50
N HIS A 171 -36.64 1.15 -13.34
CA HIS A 171 -37.93 0.49 -13.19
C HIS A 171 -39.07 1.45 -12.82
N ARG A 172 -38.89 2.75 -13.03
CA ARG A 172 -39.90 3.82 -12.85
C ARG A 172 -40.28 4.06 -11.38
N PHE A 173 -39.44 3.70 -10.44
CA PHE A 173 -39.59 4.20 -9.08
C PHE A 173 -39.12 5.66 -9.05
N THR A 174 -39.82 6.50 -8.30
CA THR A 174 -39.51 7.92 -8.13
C THR A 174 -38.97 8.18 -6.72
N ASP A 175 -38.45 9.38 -6.49
CA ASP A 175 -37.98 9.83 -5.17
C ASP A 175 -39.12 10.25 -4.23
N GLU A 176 -40.39 9.97 -4.59
CA GLU A 176 -41.56 10.27 -3.80
C GLU A 176 -41.99 9.12 -2.91
#